data_9939ae9d0e796dff92313e360c4986e4
#
_entry.id   9939ae9d0e796dff92313e360c4986e4
#
_cell.length_a   1.000
_cell.length_b   1.000
_cell.length_c   1.000
_cell.angle_alpha   90.00
_cell.angle_beta   90.00
_cell.angle_gamma   90.00
#
_symmetry.space_group_name_H-M   'P 1'
#
loop_
_entity.id
_entity.type
_entity.pdbx_description
1 polymer ?
#
loop_
_entity_poly.entity_id
_entity_poly.type
_entity_poly.pdbx_seq_one_letter_code
_entity_poly.pdbx_strand_id
1 'polypeptide(L)'
;MLNVELSGGKTLLQADAFKKPNMIDEARMETYLSAVRKERKNLAENVYKDEILELMGITSDGVPTLAGLMVFSKYPQGYFPQLCITAVSLPGTEMGIVGYDDERFIDSKRITGAIPDMLEDAVSFVRKNSRIKTIIDDNGHRADKPEYPVKAVREAILNALVHRDYSIHTENVPVRIEMYRDRMEIINSGGLYGKISIDALGKVRPETRNAALANMLELLNITENRYSGIPTMRNEFAKAGLPAPIFSAVHGEFKVIMKNGLYSDEEPADESVVEFCSTPRTRAEIVDFIGKSKNYVMSKIVNPLVKGGKLRMTIPDKPKSPNQRFVKA
;
A
#
# COMPACT_ATOMS: atom_id res chain seq x y z
N MET A 1 1.38 -19.66 -15.95
CA MET A 1 0.28 -19.41 -16.88
C MET A 1 -0.86 -18.81 -16.07
N LEU A 2 -1.20 -17.55 -16.29
CA LEU A 2 -2.52 -17.03 -15.97
C LEU A 2 -3.51 -17.59 -17.01
N ASN A 3 -3.56 -18.90 -17.17
CA ASN A 3 -4.74 -19.53 -17.69
C ASN A 3 -5.75 -19.45 -16.54
N VAL A 4 -6.41 -18.32 -16.43
CA VAL A 4 -7.67 -18.27 -15.75
C VAL A 4 -8.61 -19.02 -16.68
N GLU A 5 -8.84 -20.29 -16.42
CA GLU A 5 -10.08 -20.94 -16.83
C GLU A 5 -11.20 -20.24 -16.08
N LEU A 6 -11.54 -19.08 -16.59
CA LEU A 6 -12.74 -18.37 -16.17
C LEU A 6 -13.89 -19.22 -16.70
N SER A 7 -14.69 -19.76 -15.80
CA SER A 7 -15.92 -20.46 -16.16
C SER A 7 -16.67 -19.70 -17.26
N GLY A 8 -16.85 -20.35 -18.39
CA GLY A 8 -17.57 -20.11 -19.66
C GLY A 8 -18.21 -18.78 -20.02
N GLY A 9 -18.55 -17.90 -19.12
CA GLY A 9 -19.22 -16.64 -19.44
C GLY A 9 -18.31 -15.41 -19.51
N LYS A 10 -17.17 -15.42 -18.80
CA LYS A 10 -16.26 -14.25 -18.72
C LYS A 10 -15.22 -14.21 -19.83
N THR A 11 -14.91 -15.34 -20.44
CA THR A 11 -13.99 -15.42 -21.61
C THR A 11 -14.52 -14.64 -22.82
N LEU A 12 -15.83 -14.64 -23.04
CA LEU A 12 -16.50 -13.88 -24.12
C LEU A 12 -16.43 -12.36 -23.86
N LEU A 13 -16.56 -11.92 -22.61
CA LEU A 13 -16.43 -10.50 -22.23
C LEU A 13 -15.00 -9.98 -22.42
N GLN A 14 -13.98 -10.82 -22.23
CA GLN A 14 -12.58 -10.48 -22.48
C GLN A 14 -12.31 -10.27 -23.96
N ALA A 15 -12.83 -11.13 -24.84
CA ALA A 15 -12.67 -11.00 -26.29
C ALA A 15 -13.24 -9.68 -26.84
N ASP A 16 -14.34 -9.21 -26.29
CA ASP A 16 -14.97 -7.95 -26.71
C ASP A 16 -14.24 -6.69 -26.22
N ALA A 17 -13.48 -6.79 -25.14
CA ALA A 17 -12.72 -5.67 -24.60
C ALA A 17 -11.67 -5.12 -25.57
N PHE A 18 -10.95 -6.01 -26.23
CA PHE A 18 -9.91 -5.62 -27.18
C PHE A 18 -10.43 -5.30 -28.59
N LYS A 19 -11.66 -5.63 -28.86
CA LYS A 19 -12.34 -5.21 -30.12
C LYS A 19 -12.75 -3.75 -30.13
N LYS A 20 -12.67 -3.06 -28.98
CA LYS A 20 -12.93 -1.61 -28.88
C LYS A 20 -11.59 -0.86 -28.97
N PRO A 21 -11.27 -0.24 -30.11
CA PRO A 21 -9.94 0.33 -30.38
C PRO A 21 -9.49 1.38 -29.35
N ASN A 22 -10.41 2.01 -28.63
CA ASN A 22 -10.09 3.05 -27.66
C ASN A 22 -9.80 2.53 -26.24
N MET A 23 -9.88 1.23 -26.00
CA MET A 23 -9.67 0.64 -24.66
C MET A 23 -8.23 0.23 -24.38
N ILE A 24 -7.37 0.20 -25.41
CA ILE A 24 -5.95 -0.12 -25.27
C ILE A 24 -5.15 1.18 -25.14
N ASP A 25 -4.15 1.17 -24.30
CA ASP A 25 -3.10 2.17 -24.25
C ASP A 25 -2.08 1.85 -25.35
N GLU A 26 -2.31 2.44 -26.53
CA GLU A 26 -1.47 2.20 -27.72
C GLU A 26 -0.02 2.66 -27.47
N ALA A 27 0.19 3.76 -26.76
CA ALA A 27 1.53 4.26 -26.49
C ALA A 27 2.33 3.28 -25.61
N ARG A 28 1.68 2.71 -24.59
CA ARG A 28 2.28 1.68 -23.73
C ARG A 28 2.53 0.40 -24.50
N MET A 29 1.60 0.00 -25.38
CA MET A 29 1.77 -1.17 -26.24
C MET A 29 2.95 -1.02 -27.19
N GLU A 30 3.10 0.11 -27.85
CA GLU A 30 4.22 0.37 -28.75
C GLU A 30 5.56 0.44 -28.02
N THR A 31 5.58 1.04 -26.82
CA THR A 31 6.77 1.04 -25.95
C THR A 31 7.17 -0.39 -25.60
N TYR A 32 6.22 -1.22 -25.22
CA TYR A 32 6.44 -2.62 -24.91
C TYR A 32 6.97 -3.42 -26.11
N LEU A 33 6.33 -3.32 -27.27
CA LEU A 33 6.75 -4.01 -28.49
C LEU A 33 8.15 -3.60 -28.93
N SER A 34 8.50 -2.31 -28.78
CA SER A 34 9.83 -1.81 -29.04
C SER A 34 10.87 -2.43 -28.10
N ALA A 35 10.54 -2.54 -26.81
CA ALA A 35 11.41 -3.20 -25.83
C ALA A 35 11.59 -4.70 -26.12
N VAL A 36 10.50 -5.41 -26.45
CA VAL A 36 10.56 -6.84 -26.86
C VAL A 36 11.52 -7.02 -28.03
N ARG A 37 11.35 -6.25 -29.09
CA ARG A 37 12.19 -6.37 -30.29
C ARG A 37 13.67 -6.03 -30.01
N LYS A 38 13.93 -5.06 -29.13
CA LYS A 38 15.28 -4.67 -28.74
C LYS A 38 15.98 -5.74 -27.91
N GLU A 39 15.28 -6.32 -26.94
CA GLU A 39 15.89 -7.27 -26.00
C GLU A 39 15.89 -8.70 -26.52
N ARG A 40 14.93 -9.05 -27.38
CA ARG A 40 14.73 -10.40 -27.92
C ARG A 40 14.98 -10.41 -29.41
N LYS A 41 16.25 -10.44 -29.80
CA LYS A 41 16.70 -10.37 -31.21
C LYS A 41 16.00 -11.39 -32.11
N ASN A 42 15.67 -12.56 -31.60
CA ASN A 42 14.95 -13.60 -32.34
C ASN A 42 13.49 -13.22 -32.70
N LEU A 43 12.93 -12.18 -32.06
CA LEU A 43 11.60 -11.65 -32.33
C LEU A 43 11.65 -10.31 -33.08
N ALA A 44 12.88 -9.81 -33.42
CA ALA A 44 13.04 -8.53 -34.08
C ALA A 44 12.71 -8.57 -35.56
N GLU A 45 12.97 -9.69 -36.21
CA GLU A 45 12.81 -9.86 -37.68
C GLU A 45 11.74 -10.91 -37.98
N ASN A 46 10.88 -10.60 -38.94
CA ASN A 46 9.89 -11.54 -39.51
C ASN A 46 8.83 -12.12 -38.55
N VAL A 47 8.64 -11.51 -37.38
CA VAL A 47 7.56 -11.90 -36.46
C VAL A 47 6.49 -10.81 -36.42
N TYR A 48 5.25 -11.18 -36.75
CA TYR A 48 4.12 -10.26 -36.75
C TYR A 48 3.73 -9.85 -35.32
N LYS A 49 3.11 -8.66 -35.21
CA LYS A 49 2.66 -8.10 -33.92
C LYS A 49 1.83 -9.12 -33.12
N ASP A 50 0.85 -9.75 -33.74
CA ASP A 50 -0.06 -10.68 -33.10
C ASP A 50 0.67 -11.92 -32.57
N GLU A 51 1.66 -12.42 -33.29
CA GLU A 51 2.51 -13.53 -32.83
C GLU A 51 3.36 -13.13 -31.61
N ILE A 52 3.87 -11.89 -31.57
CA ILE A 52 4.59 -11.38 -30.40
C ILE A 52 3.65 -11.31 -29.20
N LEU A 53 2.43 -10.81 -29.37
CA LEU A 53 1.44 -10.72 -28.30
C LEU A 53 1.11 -12.11 -27.71
N GLU A 54 1.00 -13.10 -28.57
CA GLU A 54 0.74 -14.50 -28.21
C GLU A 54 1.92 -15.10 -27.43
N LEU A 55 3.13 -15.00 -28.00
CA LEU A 55 4.37 -15.52 -27.39
C LEU A 55 4.69 -14.88 -26.03
N MET A 56 4.33 -13.62 -25.87
CA MET A 56 4.54 -12.87 -24.64
C MET A 56 3.41 -13.03 -23.62
N GLY A 57 2.35 -13.80 -23.96
CA GLY A 57 1.23 -14.08 -23.08
C GLY A 57 0.29 -12.89 -22.85
N ILE A 58 0.29 -11.92 -23.77
CA ILE A 58 -0.65 -10.80 -23.75
C ILE A 58 -2.00 -11.25 -24.30
N THR A 59 -1.97 -12.07 -25.35
CA THR A 59 -3.15 -12.76 -25.90
C THR A 59 -2.98 -14.27 -25.83
N SER A 60 -4.07 -15.00 -25.98
CA SER A 60 -4.15 -16.44 -26.19
C SER A 60 -5.26 -16.70 -27.21
N ASP A 61 -4.94 -17.31 -28.36
CA ASP A 61 -5.83 -17.47 -29.49
C ASP A 61 -6.47 -16.13 -29.94
N GLY A 62 -5.69 -15.07 -29.96
CA GLY A 62 -6.16 -13.73 -30.30
C GLY A 62 -7.03 -13.06 -29.21
N VAL A 63 -7.31 -13.75 -28.10
CA VAL A 63 -8.07 -13.23 -26.96
C VAL A 63 -7.13 -12.72 -25.88
N PRO A 64 -7.35 -11.52 -25.34
CA PRO A 64 -6.52 -10.98 -24.27
C PRO A 64 -6.53 -11.84 -23.03
N THR A 65 -5.35 -12.07 -22.49
CA THR A 65 -5.20 -12.66 -21.16
C THR A 65 -5.52 -11.63 -20.07
N LEU A 66 -5.80 -12.10 -18.85
CA LEU A 66 -5.98 -11.18 -17.72
C LEU A 66 -4.72 -10.32 -17.48
N ALA A 67 -3.53 -10.89 -17.65
CA ALA A 67 -2.26 -10.13 -17.54
C ALA A 67 -2.19 -9.05 -18.62
N GLY A 68 -2.53 -9.36 -19.86
CA GLY A 68 -2.61 -8.38 -20.96
C GLY A 68 -3.58 -7.24 -20.67
N LEU A 69 -4.79 -7.57 -20.17
CA LEU A 69 -5.78 -6.58 -19.75
C LEU A 69 -5.25 -5.67 -18.63
N MET A 70 -4.70 -6.26 -17.57
CA MET A 70 -4.23 -5.52 -16.40
C MET A 70 -3.03 -4.61 -16.70
N VAL A 71 -2.30 -4.84 -17.78
CA VAL A 71 -1.16 -4.00 -18.16
C VAL A 71 -1.51 -3.00 -19.26
N PHE A 72 -2.28 -3.41 -20.26
CA PHE A 72 -2.47 -2.62 -21.49
C PHE A 72 -3.86 -2.04 -21.68
N SER A 73 -4.87 -2.42 -20.89
CA SER A 73 -6.18 -1.80 -20.97
C SER A 73 -6.21 -0.47 -20.21
N LYS A 74 -6.84 0.56 -20.76
CA LYS A 74 -7.06 1.85 -20.07
C LYS A 74 -7.94 1.69 -18.83
N TYR A 75 -8.87 0.75 -18.81
CA TYR A 75 -9.80 0.54 -17.71
C TYR A 75 -10.19 -0.92 -17.52
N PRO A 76 -9.27 -1.76 -16.99
CA PRO A 76 -9.54 -3.18 -16.75
C PRO A 76 -10.73 -3.43 -15.82
N GLN A 77 -11.01 -2.49 -14.91
CA GLN A 77 -12.07 -2.59 -13.91
C GLN A 77 -13.49 -2.54 -14.51
N GLY A 78 -13.61 -2.16 -15.78
CA GLY A 78 -14.86 -2.32 -16.53
C GLY A 78 -15.28 -3.80 -16.69
N TYR A 79 -14.30 -4.71 -16.65
CA TYR A 79 -14.51 -6.17 -16.72
C TYR A 79 -14.35 -6.84 -15.36
N PHE A 80 -13.42 -6.38 -14.56
CA PHE A 80 -13.07 -6.90 -13.23
C PHE A 80 -13.11 -5.78 -12.20
N PRO A 81 -14.31 -5.39 -11.73
CA PRO A 81 -14.47 -4.20 -10.88
C PRO A 81 -13.61 -4.18 -9.63
N GLN A 82 -13.28 -5.34 -9.06
CA GLN A 82 -12.49 -5.43 -7.82
C GLN A 82 -10.99 -5.66 -8.05
N LEU A 83 -10.52 -5.76 -9.30
CA LEU A 83 -9.08 -5.76 -9.58
C LEU A 83 -8.51 -4.34 -9.55
N CYS A 84 -8.66 -3.70 -8.40
CA CYS A 84 -8.24 -2.34 -8.10
C CYS A 84 -7.50 -2.30 -6.76
N ILE A 85 -7.09 -1.11 -6.35
CA ILE A 85 -6.57 -0.86 -5.00
C ILE A 85 -7.62 -0.02 -4.25
N THR A 86 -7.92 -0.39 -3.01
CA THR A 86 -8.61 0.47 -2.05
C THR A 86 -7.59 1.02 -1.07
N ALA A 87 -7.49 2.33 -0.98
CA ALA A 87 -6.55 3.00 -0.11
C ALA A 87 -7.31 3.87 0.89
N VAL A 88 -7.00 3.75 2.17
CA VAL A 88 -7.61 4.53 3.25
C VAL A 88 -6.54 5.07 4.20
N SER A 89 -6.76 6.28 4.69
CA SER A 89 -6.01 6.88 5.79
C SER A 89 -6.93 6.98 7.00
N LEU A 90 -6.49 6.44 8.13
CA LEU A 90 -7.28 6.22 9.33
C LEU A 90 -6.83 7.17 10.46
N PRO A 91 -7.75 7.67 11.29
CA PRO A 91 -7.43 8.59 12.39
C PRO A 91 -6.77 7.89 13.58
N GLY A 92 -6.82 6.57 13.66
CA GLY A 92 -6.33 5.78 14.80
C GLY A 92 -5.32 4.71 14.46
N THR A 93 -5.01 3.87 15.44
CA THR A 93 -4.10 2.72 15.32
C THR A 93 -4.83 1.41 15.01
N GLU A 94 -6.15 1.42 15.01
CA GLU A 94 -7.00 0.26 14.72
C GLU A 94 -8.14 0.63 13.79
N MET A 95 -8.63 -0.35 13.02
CA MET A 95 -9.81 -0.19 12.18
C MET A 95 -11.04 0.08 13.06
N GLY A 96 -11.86 1.05 12.64
CA GLY A 96 -13.09 1.43 13.37
C GLY A 96 -12.89 2.45 14.49
N ILE A 97 -11.65 2.85 14.79
CA ILE A 97 -11.42 4.02 15.64
C ILE A 97 -11.91 5.26 14.88
N VAL A 98 -12.75 6.05 15.59
CA VAL A 98 -13.28 7.31 15.09
C VAL A 98 -12.37 8.42 15.60
N GLY A 99 -12.05 9.38 14.76
CA GLY A 99 -11.23 10.53 15.11
C GLY A 99 -11.97 11.51 16.03
N TYR A 100 -11.36 12.67 16.25
CA TYR A 100 -11.86 13.65 17.22
C TYR A 100 -13.21 14.24 16.80
N ASP A 101 -13.40 14.49 15.50
CA ASP A 101 -14.61 15.10 14.92
C ASP A 101 -15.56 14.03 14.33
N ASP A 102 -15.53 12.82 14.88
CA ASP A 102 -16.30 11.65 14.46
C ASP A 102 -15.98 11.16 13.03
N GLU A 103 -14.84 11.58 12.46
CA GLU A 103 -14.36 11.10 11.16
C GLU A 103 -13.93 9.63 11.24
N ARG A 104 -14.40 8.82 10.29
CA ARG A 104 -14.01 7.41 10.13
C ARG A 104 -12.74 7.23 9.30
N PHE A 105 -12.55 8.12 8.33
CA PHE A 105 -11.40 8.15 7.44
C PHE A 105 -10.93 9.58 7.29
N ILE A 106 -9.60 9.79 7.33
CA ILE A 106 -8.97 11.06 6.99
C ILE A 106 -9.01 11.25 5.47
N ASP A 107 -8.75 10.18 4.72
CA ASP A 107 -8.81 10.13 3.26
C ASP A 107 -9.16 8.72 2.80
N SER A 108 -9.80 8.61 1.64
CA SER A 108 -10.20 7.34 1.05
C SER A 108 -10.22 7.45 -0.47
N LYS A 109 -9.56 6.51 -1.16
CA LYS A 109 -9.52 6.47 -2.62
C LYS A 109 -9.65 5.04 -3.13
N ARG A 110 -10.52 4.84 -4.12
CA ARG A 110 -10.50 3.66 -4.97
C ARG A 110 -9.62 3.97 -6.19
N ILE A 111 -8.54 3.24 -6.35
CA ILE A 111 -7.54 3.44 -7.39
C ILE A 111 -7.75 2.39 -8.46
N THR A 112 -7.99 2.84 -9.69
CA THR A 112 -8.33 2.02 -10.86
C THR A 112 -7.40 2.37 -12.02
N GLY A 113 -7.47 1.61 -13.11
CA GLY A 113 -6.60 1.73 -14.28
C GLY A 113 -5.76 0.47 -14.46
N ALA A 114 -4.82 0.50 -15.39
CA ALA A 114 -3.84 -0.55 -15.53
C ALA A 114 -2.88 -0.59 -14.33
N ILE A 115 -2.18 -1.70 -14.14
CA ILE A 115 -1.23 -1.86 -13.02
C ILE A 115 -0.20 -0.73 -12.96
N PRO A 116 0.43 -0.29 -14.08
CA PRO A 116 1.35 0.85 -14.04
C PRO A 116 0.73 2.12 -13.48
N ASP A 117 -0.50 2.43 -13.89
CA ASP A 117 -1.22 3.64 -13.46
C ASP A 117 -1.66 3.52 -11.99
N MET A 118 -2.17 2.36 -11.60
CA MET A 118 -2.54 2.09 -10.21
C MET A 118 -1.35 2.20 -9.27
N LEU A 119 -0.16 1.78 -9.69
CA LEU A 119 1.07 1.89 -8.90
C LEU A 119 1.42 3.35 -8.63
N GLU A 120 1.45 4.22 -9.66
CA GLU A 120 1.78 5.63 -9.50
C GLU A 120 0.73 6.37 -8.65
N ASP A 121 -0.53 6.09 -8.89
CA ASP A 121 -1.67 6.65 -8.13
C ASP A 121 -1.64 6.24 -6.65
N ALA A 122 -1.28 4.99 -6.37
CA ALA A 122 -1.18 4.47 -5.01
C ALA A 122 0.03 5.08 -4.26
N VAL A 123 1.18 5.21 -4.92
CA VAL A 123 2.33 5.92 -4.36
C VAL A 123 1.98 7.38 -4.08
N SER A 124 1.26 8.04 -4.99
CA SER A 124 0.80 9.42 -4.82
C SER A 124 -0.16 9.56 -3.64
N PHE A 125 -1.10 8.62 -3.46
CA PHE A 125 -1.99 8.57 -2.30
C PHE A 125 -1.21 8.45 -0.99
N VAL A 126 -0.25 7.53 -0.92
CA VAL A 126 0.58 7.36 0.27
C VAL A 126 1.39 8.62 0.56
N ARG A 127 1.99 9.24 -0.45
CA ARG A 127 2.75 10.50 -0.28
C ARG A 127 1.89 11.65 0.23
N LYS A 128 0.66 11.80 -0.30
CA LYS A 128 -0.30 12.83 0.12
C LYS A 128 -0.69 12.68 1.59
N ASN A 129 -0.85 11.43 2.06
CA ASN A 129 -1.34 11.12 3.39
C ASN A 129 -0.21 10.84 4.41
N SER A 130 1.06 10.88 3.97
CA SER A 130 2.23 10.73 4.83
C SER A 130 2.69 12.07 5.39
N ARG A 131 3.21 12.04 6.60
CA ARG A 131 3.84 13.20 7.25
C ARG A 131 5.23 13.44 6.65
N ILE A 132 5.61 14.69 6.63
CA ILE A 132 6.96 15.10 6.23
C ILE A 132 7.62 15.74 7.45
N LYS A 133 8.76 15.18 7.88
CA LYS A 133 9.61 15.81 8.88
C LYS A 133 10.65 16.67 8.19
N THR A 134 10.65 17.95 8.48
CA THR A 134 11.77 18.82 8.11
C THR A 134 12.85 18.69 9.16
N ILE A 135 14.05 18.30 8.76
CA ILE A 135 15.25 18.25 9.60
C ILE A 135 16.29 19.20 9.03
N ILE A 136 17.15 19.70 9.91
CA ILE A 136 18.36 20.42 9.51
C ILE A 136 19.49 19.40 9.62
N ASP A 137 20.22 19.18 8.53
CA ASP A 137 21.37 18.27 8.52
C ASP A 137 22.57 18.90 9.24
N ASP A 138 23.62 18.09 9.45
CA ASP A 138 24.84 18.52 10.15
C ASP A 138 25.56 19.69 9.45
N ASN A 139 25.23 19.97 8.19
CA ASN A 139 25.78 21.09 7.40
C ASN A 139 24.84 22.32 7.42
N GLY A 140 23.74 22.27 8.17
CA GLY A 140 22.78 23.37 8.26
C GLY A 140 21.77 23.42 7.10
N HIS A 141 21.72 22.41 6.21
CA HIS A 141 20.76 22.37 5.12
C HIS A 141 19.44 21.74 5.59
N ARG A 142 18.35 22.34 5.10
CA ARG A 142 17.01 21.77 5.29
C ARG A 142 16.85 20.50 4.44
N ALA A 143 16.49 19.40 5.07
CA ALA A 143 16.14 18.15 4.42
C ALA A 143 14.73 17.72 4.85
N ASP A 144 13.86 17.44 3.88
CA ASP A 144 12.52 16.93 4.13
C ASP A 144 12.55 15.40 4.11
N LYS A 145 12.27 14.78 5.25
CA LYS A 145 12.25 13.33 5.44
C LYS A 145 10.80 12.83 5.36
N PRO A 146 10.43 12.03 4.36
CA PRO A 146 9.10 11.43 4.31
C PRO A 146 8.94 10.40 5.43
N GLU A 147 7.71 10.21 5.91
CA GLU A 147 7.35 9.22 6.93
C GLU A 147 7.73 7.79 6.52
N TYR A 148 7.58 7.48 5.24
CA TYR A 148 7.95 6.19 4.67
C TYR A 148 8.90 6.37 3.49
N PRO A 149 9.95 5.55 3.35
CA PRO A 149 10.83 5.57 2.19
C PRO A 149 10.06 5.25 0.90
N VAL A 150 10.00 6.20 -0.04
CA VAL A 150 9.18 6.09 -1.26
C VAL A 150 9.51 4.85 -2.08
N LYS A 151 10.80 4.48 -2.17
CA LYS A 151 11.22 3.26 -2.89
C LYS A 151 10.67 2.00 -2.26
N ALA A 152 10.66 1.91 -0.92
CA ALA A 152 10.10 0.77 -0.20
C ALA A 152 8.58 0.67 -0.37
N VAL A 153 7.88 1.80 -0.32
CA VAL A 153 6.42 1.89 -0.57
C VAL A 153 6.09 1.41 -1.97
N ARG A 154 6.79 1.96 -2.98
CA ARG A 154 6.60 1.57 -4.39
C ARG A 154 6.79 0.07 -4.58
N GLU A 155 7.84 -0.48 -3.99
CA GLU A 155 8.17 -1.89 -4.09
C GLU A 155 7.10 -2.78 -3.43
N ALA A 156 6.60 -2.39 -2.26
CA ALA A 156 5.56 -3.15 -1.57
C ALA A 156 4.23 -3.14 -2.34
N ILE A 157 3.83 -2.00 -2.91
CA ILE A 157 2.63 -1.89 -3.74
C ILE A 157 2.78 -2.73 -5.02
N LEU A 158 3.93 -2.61 -5.69
CA LEU A 158 4.21 -3.39 -6.89
C LEU A 158 4.18 -4.89 -6.62
N ASN A 159 4.81 -5.33 -5.53
CA ASN A 159 4.78 -6.73 -5.10
C ASN A 159 3.34 -7.21 -4.80
N ALA A 160 2.53 -6.38 -4.15
CA ALA A 160 1.13 -6.71 -3.89
C ALA A 160 0.32 -6.89 -5.18
N LEU A 161 0.59 -6.11 -6.22
CA LEU A 161 -0.05 -6.22 -7.53
C LEU A 161 0.47 -7.41 -8.33
N VAL A 162 1.80 -7.63 -8.35
CA VAL A 162 2.43 -8.70 -9.15
C VAL A 162 2.17 -10.08 -8.56
N HIS A 163 2.23 -10.23 -7.24
CA HIS A 163 2.13 -11.53 -6.57
C HIS A 163 0.73 -11.87 -6.06
N ARG A 164 -0.25 -10.96 -6.26
CA ARG A 164 -1.66 -11.23 -5.95
C ARG A 164 -2.12 -12.54 -6.58
N ASP A 165 -2.97 -13.27 -5.89
CA ASP A 165 -3.76 -14.33 -6.49
C ASP A 165 -4.87 -13.71 -7.35
N TYR A 166 -4.84 -13.99 -8.66
CA TYR A 166 -5.82 -13.53 -9.63
C TYR A 166 -6.83 -14.62 -10.00
N SER A 167 -6.94 -15.68 -9.21
CA SER A 167 -7.92 -16.74 -9.42
C SER A 167 -9.36 -16.24 -9.22
N ILE A 168 -10.32 -17.00 -9.69
CA ILE A 168 -11.76 -16.73 -9.53
C ILE A 168 -12.16 -16.60 -8.06
N HIS A 169 -11.45 -17.25 -7.15
CA HIS A 169 -11.76 -17.22 -5.72
C HIS A 169 -11.41 -15.90 -5.04
N THR A 170 -10.52 -15.12 -5.64
CA THR A 170 -10.01 -13.86 -5.09
C THR A 170 -10.30 -12.64 -5.97
N GLU A 171 -10.93 -12.82 -7.12
CA GLU A 171 -11.21 -11.73 -8.07
C GLU A 171 -12.03 -10.58 -7.46
N ASN A 172 -12.81 -10.87 -6.42
CA ASN A 172 -13.69 -9.91 -5.75
C ASN A 172 -13.03 -9.21 -4.54
N VAL A 173 -11.75 -9.46 -4.28
CA VAL A 173 -11.02 -8.85 -3.14
C VAL A 173 -9.98 -7.89 -3.69
N PRO A 174 -10.10 -6.57 -3.50
CA PRO A 174 -9.10 -5.60 -3.96
C PRO A 174 -7.78 -5.72 -3.18
N VAL A 175 -6.70 -5.19 -3.72
CA VAL A 175 -5.51 -4.87 -2.94
C VAL A 175 -5.88 -3.74 -1.98
N ARG A 176 -5.42 -3.80 -0.73
CA ARG A 176 -5.74 -2.79 0.28
C ARG A 176 -4.47 -2.08 0.72
N ILE A 177 -4.56 -0.77 0.86
CA ILE A 177 -3.57 0.09 1.51
C ILE A 177 -4.28 0.76 2.69
N GLU A 178 -3.86 0.44 3.89
CA GLU A 178 -4.45 0.93 5.13
C GLU A 178 -3.37 1.71 5.90
N MET A 179 -3.48 3.04 5.90
CA MET A 179 -2.56 3.92 6.60
C MET A 179 -3.14 4.25 7.97
N TYR A 180 -2.60 3.61 8.97
CA TYR A 180 -2.86 3.90 10.38
C TYR A 180 -1.93 5.00 10.89
N ARG A 181 -2.16 5.43 12.09
CA ARG A 181 -1.37 6.48 12.72
C ARG A 181 0.06 6.08 13.04
N ASP A 182 0.28 4.79 13.32
CA ASP A 182 1.55 4.18 13.73
C ASP A 182 2.22 3.38 12.62
N ARG A 183 1.46 3.00 11.58
CA ARG A 183 1.93 2.11 10.52
C ARG A 183 1.10 2.24 9.25
N MET A 184 1.63 1.67 8.19
CA MET A 184 0.90 1.37 6.96
C MET A 184 0.89 -0.14 6.73
N GLU A 185 -0.23 -0.68 6.29
CA GLU A 185 -0.41 -2.06 5.88
C GLU A 185 -0.76 -2.12 4.40
N ILE A 186 -0.04 -2.96 3.64
CA ILE A 186 -0.33 -3.27 2.24
C ILE A 186 -0.68 -4.74 2.17
N ILE A 187 -1.89 -5.05 1.68
CA ILE A 187 -2.49 -6.38 1.81
C ILE A 187 -3.01 -6.82 0.43
N ASN A 188 -2.63 -8.02 0.01
CA ASN A 188 -3.17 -8.65 -1.18
C ASN A 188 -3.63 -10.08 -0.91
N SER A 189 -4.61 -10.53 -1.70
CA SER A 189 -5.04 -11.93 -1.71
C SER A 189 -3.96 -12.83 -2.28
N GLY A 190 -3.85 -14.02 -1.73
CA GLY A 190 -2.84 -15.03 -2.05
C GLY A 190 -1.70 -14.98 -1.04
N GLY A 191 -1.54 -16.04 -0.25
CA GLY A 191 -0.39 -16.23 0.62
C GLY A 191 0.91 -16.41 -0.15
N LEU A 192 1.94 -16.93 0.49
CA LEU A 192 3.20 -17.28 -0.18
C LEU A 192 2.96 -18.28 -1.31
N TYR A 193 3.68 -18.11 -2.42
CA TYR A 193 3.60 -18.99 -3.57
C TYR A 193 4.83 -19.91 -3.64
N GLY A 194 4.59 -21.17 -4.02
CA GLY A 194 5.65 -22.17 -4.07
C GLY A 194 6.07 -22.67 -2.69
N LYS A 195 7.35 -23.04 -2.54
CA LYS A 195 7.90 -23.66 -1.33
C LYS A 195 8.57 -22.65 -0.37
N ILE A 196 8.37 -21.36 -0.56
CA ILE A 196 9.01 -20.33 0.24
C ILE A 196 8.30 -20.16 1.59
N SER A 197 9.05 -19.98 2.67
CA SER A 197 8.53 -19.60 3.99
C SER A 197 8.72 -18.09 4.26
N ILE A 198 8.02 -17.55 5.23
CA ILE A 198 8.18 -16.15 5.66
C ILE A 198 9.64 -15.85 6.04
N ASP A 199 10.30 -16.74 6.76
CA ASP A 199 11.68 -16.55 7.22
C ASP A 199 12.70 -16.59 6.08
N ALA A 200 12.36 -17.22 4.95
CA ALA A 200 13.20 -17.30 3.76
C ALA A 200 13.00 -16.10 2.80
N LEU A 201 12.01 -15.22 3.05
CA LEU A 201 11.76 -14.07 2.21
C LEU A 201 12.97 -13.13 2.10
N GLY A 202 13.39 -12.85 0.86
CA GLY A 202 14.56 -12.03 0.55
C GLY A 202 15.91 -12.73 0.76
N LYS A 203 15.94 -14.02 1.14
CA LYS A 203 17.16 -14.83 1.30
C LYS A 203 17.32 -15.89 0.20
N VAL A 204 16.20 -16.31 -0.37
CA VAL A 204 16.17 -17.30 -1.46
C VAL A 204 15.40 -16.74 -2.66
N ARG A 205 15.68 -17.32 -3.82
CA ARG A 205 14.97 -16.96 -5.05
C ARG A 205 13.50 -17.42 -4.96
N PRO A 206 12.52 -16.52 -5.01
CA PRO A 206 11.12 -16.92 -4.95
C PRO A 206 10.64 -17.48 -6.29
N GLU A 207 9.63 -18.33 -6.24
CA GLU A 207 8.82 -18.65 -7.41
C GLU A 207 7.87 -17.51 -7.69
N THR A 208 7.58 -17.25 -8.97
CA THR A 208 6.69 -16.17 -9.37
C THR A 208 5.32 -16.71 -9.75
N ARG A 209 4.27 -16.35 -9.01
CA ARG A 209 2.88 -16.76 -9.29
C ARG A 209 2.42 -16.32 -10.68
N ASN A 210 2.72 -15.09 -11.05
CA ASN A 210 2.25 -14.41 -12.26
C ASN A 210 3.41 -14.06 -13.20
N ALA A 211 4.10 -15.08 -13.74
CA ALA A 211 5.32 -14.90 -14.51
C ALA A 211 5.13 -14.03 -15.77
N ALA A 212 4.03 -14.20 -16.51
CA ALA A 212 3.74 -13.37 -17.67
C ALA A 212 3.57 -11.90 -17.31
N LEU A 213 2.81 -11.60 -16.23
CA LEU A 213 2.62 -10.26 -15.71
C LEU A 213 3.95 -9.63 -15.29
N ALA A 214 4.77 -10.34 -14.52
CA ALA A 214 6.07 -9.88 -14.07
C ALA A 214 6.99 -9.53 -15.26
N ASN A 215 7.03 -10.38 -16.29
CA ASN A 215 7.82 -10.16 -17.49
C ASN A 215 7.34 -8.95 -18.32
N MET A 216 6.01 -8.73 -18.40
CA MET A 216 5.46 -7.54 -19.06
C MET A 216 5.91 -6.24 -18.36
N LEU A 217 5.83 -6.23 -17.03
CA LEU A 217 6.21 -5.05 -16.23
C LEU A 217 7.73 -4.82 -16.23
N GLU A 218 8.54 -5.88 -16.32
CA GLU A 218 10.00 -5.79 -16.46
C GLU A 218 10.38 -5.14 -17.81
N LEU A 219 9.80 -5.59 -18.91
CA LEU A 219 10.04 -5.01 -20.24
C LEU A 219 9.56 -3.56 -20.35
N LEU A 220 8.59 -3.14 -19.56
CA LEU A 220 8.16 -1.75 -19.42
C LEU A 220 9.05 -0.93 -18.44
N ASN A 221 10.11 -1.52 -17.88
CA ASN A 221 10.97 -0.91 -16.86
C ASN A 221 10.21 -0.44 -15.59
N ILE A 222 9.12 -1.09 -15.25
CA ILE A 222 8.32 -0.79 -14.06
C ILE A 222 8.85 -1.55 -12.84
N THR A 223 9.36 -2.76 -13.06
CA THR A 223 10.04 -3.60 -12.07
C THR A 223 11.40 -4.06 -12.58
N GLU A 224 12.33 -4.31 -11.66
CA GLU A 224 13.63 -4.88 -12.02
C GLU A 224 13.62 -6.43 -12.06
N ASN A 225 12.56 -7.08 -11.55
CA ASN A 225 12.38 -8.56 -11.46
C ASN A 225 13.66 -9.34 -11.05
N ARG A 226 14.53 -8.74 -10.22
CA ARG A 226 15.83 -9.30 -9.81
C ARG A 226 15.83 -9.83 -8.39
N TYR A 227 14.65 -10.19 -7.85
CA TYR A 227 14.49 -10.69 -6.46
C TYR A 227 14.99 -9.72 -5.38
N SER A 228 15.11 -8.43 -5.73
CA SER A 228 15.63 -7.37 -4.86
C SER A 228 14.57 -6.71 -4.00
N GLY A 229 13.28 -6.97 -4.21
CA GLY A 229 12.17 -6.25 -3.60
C GLY A 229 12.18 -6.27 -2.08
N ILE A 230 12.20 -7.44 -1.45
CA ILE A 230 12.27 -7.58 0.01
C ILE A 230 13.57 -6.97 0.58
N PRO A 231 14.76 -7.28 0.05
CA PRO A 231 16.00 -6.61 0.43
C PRO A 231 15.94 -5.09 0.28
N THR A 232 15.38 -4.58 -0.81
CA THR A 232 15.23 -3.14 -1.03
C THR A 232 14.37 -2.49 0.05
N MET A 233 13.21 -3.06 0.37
CA MET A 233 12.35 -2.55 1.43
C MET A 233 13.10 -2.50 2.77
N ARG A 234 13.79 -3.58 3.17
CA ARG A 234 14.56 -3.63 4.41
C ARG A 234 15.68 -2.59 4.44
N ASN A 235 16.43 -2.46 3.35
CA ASN A 235 17.55 -1.52 3.25
C ASN A 235 17.08 -0.05 3.30
N GLU A 236 16.01 0.29 2.61
CA GLU A 236 15.48 1.66 2.62
C GLU A 236 14.92 2.05 4.00
N PHE A 237 14.29 1.11 4.71
CA PHE A 237 13.87 1.33 6.09
C PHE A 237 15.06 1.49 7.05
N ALA A 238 16.08 0.65 6.93
CA ALA A 238 17.32 0.77 7.72
C ALA A 238 18.03 2.11 7.49
N LYS A 239 18.16 2.56 6.22
CA LYS A 239 18.72 3.90 5.88
C LYS A 239 17.91 5.04 6.48
N ALA A 240 16.58 4.89 6.56
CA ALA A 240 15.70 5.89 7.15
C ALA A 240 15.70 5.88 8.68
N GLY A 241 16.34 4.90 9.33
CA GLY A 241 16.32 4.69 10.78
C GLY A 241 14.96 4.24 11.30
N LEU A 242 14.18 3.53 10.46
CA LEU A 242 12.86 3.02 10.78
C LEU A 242 12.91 1.52 11.12
N PRO A 243 11.94 1.02 11.92
CA PRO A 243 11.81 -0.40 12.17
C PRO A 243 11.68 -1.20 10.87
N ALA A 244 12.33 -2.36 10.79
CA ALA A 244 12.27 -3.20 9.59
C ALA A 244 10.82 -3.58 9.25
N PRO A 245 10.44 -3.62 7.95
CA PRO A 245 9.11 -4.07 7.53
C PRO A 245 8.84 -5.49 8.00
N ILE A 246 7.61 -5.74 8.45
CA ILE A 246 7.12 -7.04 8.90
C ILE A 246 6.30 -7.66 7.78
N PHE A 247 6.51 -8.94 7.53
CA PHE A 247 5.78 -9.71 6.52
C PHE A 247 4.94 -10.78 7.19
N SER A 248 3.71 -10.94 6.75
CA SER A 248 2.78 -11.94 7.27
C SER A 248 2.03 -12.62 6.12
N ALA A 249 1.80 -13.91 6.23
CA ALA A 249 1.01 -14.69 5.29
C ALA A 249 0.03 -15.55 6.09
N VAL A 250 -1.18 -15.04 6.29
CA VAL A 250 -2.21 -15.64 7.15
C VAL A 250 -3.57 -15.56 6.45
N HIS A 251 -4.39 -16.60 6.60
CA HIS A 251 -5.75 -16.67 6.06
C HIS A 251 -5.86 -16.41 4.54
N GLY A 252 -4.85 -16.82 3.76
CA GLY A 252 -4.84 -16.62 2.31
C GLY A 252 -4.51 -15.19 1.88
N GLU A 253 -4.09 -14.32 2.77
CA GLU A 253 -3.59 -12.98 2.47
C GLU A 253 -2.09 -12.88 2.71
N PHE A 254 -1.41 -12.05 1.93
CA PHE A 254 -0.06 -11.59 2.20
C PHE A 254 -0.11 -10.13 2.62
N LYS A 255 0.57 -9.80 3.71
CA LYS A 255 0.58 -8.46 4.30
C LYS A 255 1.99 -7.97 4.52
N VAL A 256 2.25 -6.74 4.13
CA VAL A 256 3.45 -5.97 4.46
C VAL A 256 3.06 -4.89 5.45
N ILE A 257 3.70 -4.86 6.62
CA ILE A 257 3.48 -3.88 7.68
C ILE A 257 4.72 -3.00 7.79
N MET A 258 4.54 -1.71 7.62
CA MET A 258 5.57 -0.68 7.66
C MET A 258 5.29 0.26 8.82
N LYS A 259 6.02 0.15 9.94
CA LYS A 259 5.90 1.06 11.09
C LYS A 259 6.62 2.37 10.82
N ASN A 260 6.02 3.50 11.21
CA ASN A 260 6.60 4.83 10.99
C ASN A 260 7.57 5.27 12.12
N GLY A 261 7.71 4.46 13.17
CA GLY A 261 8.60 4.75 14.30
C GLY A 261 8.17 5.96 15.16
N LEU A 262 6.96 6.48 14.93
CA LEU A 262 6.44 7.63 15.69
C LEU A 262 5.76 7.20 17.00
N TYR A 263 5.30 5.96 17.06
CA TYR A 263 4.60 5.39 18.20
C TYR A 263 5.30 4.11 18.63
N SER A 264 5.56 3.97 19.91
CA SER A 264 5.97 2.70 20.51
C SER A 264 4.75 1.79 20.64
N ASP A 265 4.95 0.47 20.58
CA ASP A 265 3.88 -0.51 20.87
C ASP A 265 3.49 -0.48 22.37
N GLU A 266 4.34 0.12 23.21
CA GLU A 266 4.06 0.36 24.62
C GLU A 266 3.14 1.57 24.77
N GLU A 267 2.14 1.45 25.63
CA GLU A 267 1.35 2.61 26.05
C GLU A 267 2.32 3.64 26.65
N PRO A 268 2.19 4.93 26.28
CA PRO A 268 3.02 5.94 26.91
C PRO A 268 2.81 5.85 28.43
N ALA A 269 3.91 5.70 29.17
CA ALA A 269 3.85 5.69 30.61
C ALA A 269 3.12 6.94 31.12
N ASP A 270 2.37 6.82 32.20
CA ASP A 270 1.67 7.94 32.85
C ASP A 270 2.54 9.20 32.94
N GLU A 271 3.84 9.01 33.21
CA GLU A 271 4.83 10.09 33.32
C GLU A 271 5.07 10.82 32.00
N SER A 272 5.05 10.12 30.84
CA SER A 272 5.22 10.76 29.53
C SER A 272 3.98 11.57 29.12
N VAL A 273 2.78 11.14 29.51
CA VAL A 273 1.55 11.92 29.30
C VAL A 273 1.54 13.17 30.19
N VAL A 274 1.97 13.04 31.44
CA VAL A 274 2.10 14.16 32.38
C VAL A 274 3.14 15.16 31.87
N GLU A 275 4.27 14.69 31.34
CA GLU A 275 5.30 15.56 30.78
C GLU A 275 4.85 16.24 29.48
N PHE A 276 4.12 15.54 28.61
CA PHE A 276 3.48 16.15 27.43
C PHE A 276 2.53 17.29 27.82
N CYS A 277 1.87 17.18 28.96
CA CYS A 277 0.99 18.18 29.53
C CYS A 277 1.73 19.23 30.39
N SER A 278 3.06 19.34 30.32
CA SER A 278 3.82 20.46 30.98
C SER A 278 3.34 21.82 30.49
N THR A 279 2.82 21.89 29.26
CA THR A 279 2.03 23.03 28.75
C THR A 279 0.57 22.61 28.56
N PRO A 280 -0.41 23.54 28.70
CA PRO A 280 -1.83 23.19 28.58
C PRO A 280 -2.19 22.56 27.23
N ARG A 281 -2.67 21.30 27.24
CA ARG A 281 -3.04 20.52 26.07
C ARG A 281 -4.55 20.29 25.99
N THR A 282 -5.08 20.36 24.79
CA THR A 282 -6.47 20.00 24.48
C THR A 282 -6.67 18.48 24.53
N ARG A 283 -7.93 18.04 24.59
CA ARG A 283 -8.26 16.61 24.45
C ARG A 283 -7.75 16.03 23.13
N ALA A 284 -7.88 16.79 22.05
CA ALA A 284 -7.44 16.38 20.73
C ALA A 284 -5.93 16.12 20.70
N GLU A 285 -5.14 17.06 21.20
CA GLU A 285 -3.66 16.93 21.25
C GLU A 285 -3.23 15.72 22.10
N ILE A 286 -3.92 15.44 23.22
CA ILE A 286 -3.59 14.29 24.07
C ILE A 286 -3.99 12.97 23.38
N VAL A 287 -5.17 12.93 22.75
CA VAL A 287 -5.61 11.79 21.95
C VAL A 287 -4.62 11.55 20.81
N ASP A 288 -4.17 12.63 20.19
CA ASP A 288 -3.17 12.61 19.13
C ASP A 288 -1.83 12.08 19.63
N PHE A 289 -1.35 12.54 20.76
CA PHE A 289 -0.11 12.09 21.38
C PHE A 289 -0.14 10.59 21.74
N ILE A 290 -1.27 10.09 22.28
CA ILE A 290 -1.39 8.70 22.73
C ILE A 290 -1.70 7.74 21.55
N GLY A 291 -2.38 8.22 20.50
CA GLY A 291 -2.70 7.41 19.31
C GLY A 291 -3.84 6.38 19.51
N LYS A 292 -4.62 6.48 20.57
CA LYS A 292 -5.77 5.62 20.89
C LYS A 292 -7.09 6.37 20.73
N SER A 293 -8.23 5.65 20.79
CA SER A 293 -9.53 6.29 20.69
C SER A 293 -9.77 7.31 21.80
N LYS A 294 -10.52 8.37 21.51
CA LYS A 294 -10.88 9.43 22.46
C LYS A 294 -11.49 8.86 23.75
N ASN A 295 -12.41 7.89 23.63
CA ASN A 295 -13.05 7.27 24.78
C ASN A 295 -12.03 6.52 25.65
N TYR A 296 -11.13 5.78 25.03
CA TYR A 296 -10.07 5.06 25.73
C TYR A 296 -9.13 6.05 26.46
N VAL A 297 -8.59 7.03 25.74
CA VAL A 297 -7.65 8.02 26.28
C VAL A 297 -8.27 8.78 27.47
N MET A 298 -9.51 9.25 27.30
CA MET A 298 -10.17 9.99 28.37
C MET A 298 -10.51 9.11 29.56
N SER A 299 -11.05 7.91 29.35
CA SER A 299 -11.52 7.05 30.45
C SER A 299 -10.39 6.30 31.15
N LYS A 300 -9.38 5.85 30.43
CA LYS A 300 -8.32 4.98 30.97
C LYS A 300 -7.05 5.71 31.36
N ILE A 301 -6.79 6.91 30.78
CA ILE A 301 -5.54 7.63 30.99
C ILE A 301 -5.80 9.01 31.62
N VAL A 302 -6.48 9.93 30.91
CA VAL A 302 -6.59 11.33 31.37
C VAL A 302 -7.39 11.47 32.66
N ASN A 303 -8.58 10.85 32.75
CA ASN A 303 -9.43 10.94 33.96
C ASN A 303 -8.76 10.32 35.19
N PRO A 304 -8.10 9.15 35.12
CA PRO A 304 -7.31 8.62 36.23
C PRO A 304 -6.17 9.58 36.65
N LEU A 305 -5.44 10.17 35.70
CA LEU A 305 -4.36 11.14 36.00
C LEU A 305 -4.90 12.42 36.65
N VAL A 306 -6.08 12.88 36.24
CA VAL A 306 -6.76 14.02 36.90
C VAL A 306 -7.21 13.64 38.31
N LYS A 307 -7.84 12.46 38.49
CA LYS A 307 -8.25 11.96 39.81
C LYS A 307 -7.05 11.73 40.73
N GLY A 308 -5.94 11.27 40.17
CA GLY A 308 -4.68 11.07 40.92
C GLY A 308 -3.89 12.34 41.19
N GLY A 309 -4.40 13.51 40.77
CA GLY A 309 -3.73 14.78 40.98
C GLY A 309 -2.45 15.02 40.18
N LYS A 310 -2.17 14.17 39.17
CA LYS A 310 -1.01 14.33 38.29
C LYS A 310 -1.29 15.32 37.14
N LEU A 311 -2.57 15.46 36.76
CA LEU A 311 -3.05 16.46 35.79
C LEU A 311 -4.15 17.30 36.44
N ARG A 312 -4.27 18.56 36.01
CA ARG A 312 -5.39 19.44 36.39
C ARG A 312 -6.08 19.95 35.14
N MET A 313 -7.39 20.18 35.28
CA MET A 313 -8.22 20.82 34.25
C MET A 313 -8.08 22.35 34.34
N THR A 314 -7.97 23.03 33.18
CA THR A 314 -7.91 24.51 33.16
C THR A 314 -9.28 25.16 33.40
N ILE A 315 -10.38 24.44 33.16
CA ILE A 315 -11.75 24.88 33.40
C ILE A 315 -12.48 23.76 34.17
N PRO A 316 -12.21 23.58 35.48
CA PRO A 316 -12.76 22.44 36.24
C PRO A 316 -14.28 22.51 36.37
N ASP A 317 -14.88 23.72 36.44
CA ASP A 317 -16.31 23.95 36.56
C ASP A 317 -17.11 23.56 35.29
N LYS A 318 -16.43 23.44 34.15
CA LYS A 318 -17.01 23.05 32.86
C LYS A 318 -16.20 21.94 32.19
N PRO A 319 -16.16 20.73 32.79
CA PRO A 319 -15.28 19.65 32.29
C PRO A 319 -15.52 19.24 30.83
N LYS A 320 -16.74 19.44 30.30
CA LYS A 320 -17.11 19.14 28.91
C LYS A 320 -16.89 20.30 27.93
N SER A 321 -16.36 21.45 28.40
CA SER A 321 -16.10 22.60 27.53
C SER A 321 -15.20 22.21 26.33
N PRO A 322 -15.48 22.69 25.11
CA PRO A 322 -14.58 22.50 23.96
C PRO A 322 -13.20 23.16 24.19
N ASN A 323 -13.15 24.22 25.03
CA ASN A 323 -11.92 24.94 25.37
C ASN A 323 -11.18 24.31 26.57
N GLN A 324 -11.66 23.18 27.11
CA GLN A 324 -11.00 22.50 28.21
C GLN A 324 -9.59 22.05 27.80
N ARG A 325 -8.59 22.39 28.61
CA ARG A 325 -7.22 21.90 28.50
C ARG A 325 -6.81 21.18 29.76
N PHE A 326 -5.77 20.35 29.63
CA PHE A 326 -5.17 19.61 30.73
C PHE A 326 -3.72 20.03 30.83
N VAL A 327 -3.25 20.22 32.05
CA VAL A 327 -1.88 20.66 32.35
C VAL A 327 -1.36 19.86 33.53
N LYS A 328 -0.05 19.63 33.57
CA LYS A 328 0.66 19.03 34.72
C LYS A 328 0.28 19.78 36.01
N ALA A 329 -0.06 19.05 37.06
CA ALA A 329 -0.52 19.61 38.32
C ALA A 329 0.61 20.25 39.12
#